data_d03f8e40a5aa45c7dcc8cce21d383ae4
#
_entry.id   d03f8e40a5aa45c7dcc8cce21d383ae4
#
_cell.length_a   1.000
_cell.length_b   1.000
_cell.length_c   1.000
_cell.angle_alpha   90.00
_cell.angle_beta   90.00
_cell.angle_gamma   90.00
#
_symmetry.space_group_name_H-M   'P 1'
#
loop_
_entity.id
_entity.type
_entity.pdbx_description
1 polymer ?
#
loop_
_entity_poly.entity_id
_entity_poly.type
_entity_poly.pdbx_seq_one_letter_code
_entity_poly.pdbx_strand_id
1 'polypeptide(L)'
;MIRSLLRRCVNALLLLGVISIIAFYLSKLVPGDEVLDYLSLDDSKYAASVDPLEQRVAYARVAKKRSLDLPLFYLSVLPSNYPDSLFLILPVSDRQSVKKWAQVSNQKEGTIDLYHDLQRGLGYACPLADASPAADQLCQMISELLHTPDLFSVHHIILRHHSLIAKDSFATPATLAILDTLNKDIELLVRSTGKSI
;
A
#
# COMPACT_ATOMS: atom_id res chain seq x y z
N MET A 1 52.39 -25.49 -3.06
CA MET A 1 51.92 -24.40 -3.90
C MET A 1 50.40 -24.44 -4.13
N ILE A 2 49.79 -25.54 -4.55
CA ILE A 2 48.34 -25.67 -4.85
C ILE A 2 47.46 -25.31 -3.64
N ARG A 3 47.80 -25.72 -2.44
CA ARG A 3 47.06 -25.45 -1.20
C ARG A 3 46.96 -23.95 -0.86
N SER A 4 48.05 -23.21 -1.13
CA SER A 4 48.07 -21.76 -0.91
C SER A 4 47.23 -21.01 -1.95
N LEU A 5 47.22 -21.50 -3.20
CA LEU A 5 46.40 -20.94 -4.28
C LEU A 5 44.92 -21.17 -4.01
N LEU A 6 44.56 -22.40 -3.60
CA LEU A 6 43.18 -22.76 -3.26
C LEU A 6 42.62 -21.87 -2.12
N ARG A 7 43.43 -21.65 -1.08
CA ARG A 7 43.05 -20.80 0.05
C ARG A 7 42.80 -19.34 -0.37
N ARG A 8 43.61 -18.83 -1.32
CA ARG A 8 43.44 -17.47 -1.87
C ARG A 8 42.16 -17.39 -2.71
N CYS A 9 41.86 -18.40 -3.53
CA CYS A 9 40.66 -18.47 -4.33
C CYS A 9 39.41 -18.51 -3.44
N VAL A 10 39.39 -19.32 -2.38
CA VAL A 10 38.27 -19.38 -1.44
C VAL A 10 38.03 -18.04 -0.75
N ASN A 11 39.10 -17.38 -0.28
CA ASN A 11 38.96 -16.05 0.32
C ASN A 11 38.46 -15.00 -0.67
N ALA A 12 38.91 -15.04 -1.93
CA ALA A 12 38.45 -14.12 -2.96
C ALA A 12 36.96 -14.34 -3.28
N LEU A 13 36.51 -15.61 -3.35
CA LEU A 13 35.08 -15.93 -3.56
C LEU A 13 34.22 -15.49 -2.38
N LEU A 14 34.67 -15.66 -1.14
CA LEU A 14 33.97 -15.16 0.03
C LEU A 14 33.84 -13.63 0.01
N LEU A 15 34.93 -12.93 -0.30
CA LEU A 15 34.91 -11.46 -0.40
C LEU A 15 33.97 -10.99 -1.52
N LEU A 16 34.01 -11.63 -2.69
CA LEU A 16 33.13 -11.33 -3.79
C LEU A 16 31.66 -11.54 -3.41
N GLY A 17 31.34 -12.63 -2.69
CA GLY A 17 30.01 -12.90 -2.17
C GLY A 17 29.51 -11.82 -1.22
N VAL A 18 30.34 -11.39 -0.28
CA VAL A 18 29.99 -10.31 0.67
C VAL A 18 29.74 -8.98 -0.07
N ILE A 19 30.62 -8.61 -1.01
CA ILE A 19 30.45 -7.38 -1.81
C ILE A 19 29.17 -7.45 -2.65
N SER A 20 28.89 -8.61 -3.26
CA SER A 20 27.67 -8.82 -4.05
C SER A 20 26.39 -8.63 -3.21
N ILE A 21 26.37 -9.19 -2.00
CA ILE A 21 25.27 -9.03 -1.07
C ILE A 21 25.08 -7.55 -0.69
N ILE A 22 26.17 -6.85 -0.35
CA ILE A 22 26.11 -5.43 0.01
C ILE A 22 25.61 -4.59 -1.16
N ALA A 23 26.16 -4.81 -2.36
CA ALA A 23 25.74 -4.09 -3.56
C ALA A 23 24.25 -4.31 -3.88
N PHE A 24 23.78 -5.56 -3.72
CA PHE A 24 22.37 -5.89 -3.88
C PHE A 24 21.48 -5.16 -2.86
N TYR A 25 21.87 -5.16 -1.58
CA TYR A 25 21.12 -4.42 -0.56
C TYR A 25 21.12 -2.91 -0.83
N LEU A 26 22.25 -2.33 -1.22
CA LEU A 26 22.32 -0.91 -1.57
C LEU A 26 21.45 -0.57 -2.77
N SER A 27 21.38 -1.42 -3.79
CA SER A 27 20.50 -1.19 -4.95
C SER A 27 19.01 -1.15 -4.57
N LYS A 28 18.61 -1.86 -3.51
CA LYS A 28 17.23 -1.87 -3.00
C LYS A 28 16.91 -0.75 -2.00
N LEU A 29 17.92 -0.06 -1.48
CA LEU A 29 17.76 1.14 -0.65
C LEU A 29 17.53 2.41 -1.47
N VAL A 30 17.77 2.37 -2.78
CA VAL A 30 17.47 3.51 -3.67
C VAL A 30 15.96 3.73 -3.63
N PRO A 31 15.50 4.91 -3.16
CA PRO A 31 14.08 5.23 -3.15
C PRO A 31 13.58 5.37 -4.59
N GLY A 32 12.80 4.43 -5.03
CA GLY A 32 12.17 4.40 -6.34
C GLY A 32 11.19 3.23 -6.40
N ASP A 33 10.11 3.41 -7.12
CA ASP A 33 9.18 2.34 -7.41
C ASP A 33 9.48 1.79 -8.81
N GLU A 34 10.19 0.65 -8.85
CA GLU A 34 10.58 0.01 -10.11
C GLU A 34 9.37 -0.23 -11.03
N VAL A 35 8.17 -0.43 -10.47
CA VAL A 35 6.94 -0.62 -11.25
C VAL A 35 6.51 0.67 -11.91
N LEU A 36 6.61 1.81 -11.22
CA LEU A 36 6.29 3.13 -11.79
C LEU A 36 7.25 3.51 -12.92
N ASP A 37 8.53 3.20 -12.79
CA ASP A 37 9.52 3.43 -13.84
C ASP A 37 9.16 2.64 -15.11
N TYR A 38 8.76 1.37 -14.97
CA TYR A 38 8.31 0.56 -16.10
C TYR A 38 6.99 1.06 -16.71
N LEU A 39 6.05 1.51 -15.88
CA LEU A 39 4.78 2.04 -16.36
C LEU A 39 4.97 3.34 -17.14
N SER A 40 5.90 4.20 -16.70
CA SER A 40 6.21 5.44 -17.41
C SER A 40 6.85 5.22 -18.77
N LEU A 41 7.56 4.10 -18.95
CA LEU A 41 8.26 3.75 -20.20
C LEU A 41 7.39 2.95 -21.17
N ASP A 42 6.54 2.04 -20.66
CA ASP A 42 5.86 1.02 -21.48
C ASP A 42 4.38 1.38 -21.76
N ASP A 43 3.74 2.21 -20.95
CA ASP A 43 2.31 2.51 -21.08
C ASP A 43 2.02 4.01 -20.90
N SER A 44 2.05 4.76 -22.02
CA SER A 44 1.63 6.17 -22.03
C SER A 44 0.18 6.38 -21.56
N LYS A 45 -0.66 5.34 -21.54
CA LYS A 45 -2.03 5.37 -21.04
C LYS A 45 -2.08 5.43 -19.52
N TYR A 46 -1.08 4.88 -18.81
CA TYR A 46 -1.02 4.94 -17.35
C TYR A 46 -0.88 6.37 -16.84
N ALA A 47 -0.01 7.16 -17.48
CA ALA A 47 0.19 8.57 -17.12
C ALA A 47 -1.00 9.46 -17.52
N ALA A 48 -1.84 9.00 -18.45
CA ALA A 48 -3.02 9.71 -18.94
C ALA A 48 -4.34 9.27 -18.26
N SER A 49 -4.34 8.13 -17.57
CA SER A 49 -5.53 7.64 -16.85
C SER A 49 -5.76 8.46 -15.59
N VAL A 50 -6.94 9.07 -15.51
CA VAL A 50 -7.40 9.83 -14.34
C VAL A 50 -8.05 8.89 -13.31
N ASP A 51 -8.44 7.66 -13.71
CA ASP A 51 -9.12 6.72 -12.83
C ASP A 51 -8.12 6.00 -11.89
N PRO A 52 -8.24 6.19 -10.56
CA PRO A 52 -7.38 5.53 -9.57
C PRO A 52 -7.44 3.99 -9.63
N LEU A 53 -8.60 3.43 -10.03
CA LEU A 53 -8.76 1.99 -10.14
C LEU A 53 -7.98 1.43 -11.33
N GLU A 54 -8.03 2.07 -12.50
CA GLU A 54 -7.25 1.67 -13.67
C GLU A 54 -5.75 1.75 -13.39
N GLN A 55 -5.29 2.79 -12.71
CA GLN A 55 -3.90 2.91 -12.31
C GLN A 55 -3.46 1.74 -11.42
N ARG A 56 -4.27 1.34 -10.45
CA ARG A 56 -3.98 0.19 -9.56
C ARG A 56 -3.94 -1.13 -10.32
N VAL A 57 -4.88 -1.35 -11.23
CA VAL A 57 -4.93 -2.57 -12.05
C VAL A 57 -3.70 -2.65 -12.98
N ALA A 58 -3.32 -1.54 -13.60
CA ALA A 58 -2.12 -1.47 -14.43
C ALA A 58 -0.85 -1.75 -13.61
N TYR A 59 -0.74 -1.12 -12.44
CA TYR A 59 0.37 -1.35 -11.50
C TYR A 59 0.48 -2.83 -11.11
N ALA A 60 -0.62 -3.44 -10.66
CA ALA A 60 -0.63 -4.84 -10.24
C ALA A 60 -0.27 -5.79 -11.40
N ARG A 61 -0.71 -5.48 -12.63
CA ARG A 61 -0.37 -6.25 -13.83
C ARG A 61 1.13 -6.23 -14.12
N VAL A 62 1.76 -5.06 -14.06
CA VAL A 62 3.21 -4.92 -14.32
C VAL A 62 4.01 -5.54 -13.19
N ALA A 63 3.64 -5.31 -11.93
CA ALA A 63 4.27 -5.92 -10.76
C ALA A 63 4.27 -7.45 -10.88
N LYS A 64 3.12 -8.06 -11.21
CA LYS A 64 2.98 -9.51 -11.40
C LYS A 64 3.77 -10.02 -12.61
N LYS A 65 3.74 -9.32 -13.73
CA LYS A 65 4.48 -9.70 -14.95
C LYS A 65 6.00 -9.73 -14.73
N ARG A 66 6.49 -8.88 -13.85
CA ARG A 66 7.92 -8.75 -13.51
C ARG A 66 8.30 -9.48 -12.21
N SER A 67 7.36 -10.16 -11.56
CA SER A 67 7.56 -10.83 -10.26
C SER A 67 8.07 -9.88 -9.16
N LEU A 68 7.72 -8.59 -9.26
CA LEU A 68 8.07 -7.56 -8.27
C LEU A 68 7.14 -7.60 -7.04
N ASP A 69 6.06 -8.39 -7.13
CA ASP A 69 5.14 -8.71 -6.05
C ASP A 69 5.70 -9.77 -5.09
N LEU A 70 6.78 -10.47 -5.46
CA LEU A 70 7.38 -11.51 -4.64
C LEU A 70 8.39 -10.94 -3.64
N PRO A 71 8.49 -11.52 -2.43
CA PRO A 71 9.52 -11.14 -1.50
C PRO A 71 10.89 -11.55 -2.01
N LEU A 72 11.88 -10.68 -1.86
CA LEU A 72 13.23 -10.85 -2.40
C LEU A 72 13.93 -12.14 -1.98
N PHE A 73 13.62 -12.70 -0.81
CA PHE A 73 14.30 -13.88 -0.27
C PHE A 73 13.38 -14.87 0.46
N TYR A 74 12.07 -14.80 0.32
CA TYR A 74 11.12 -15.58 1.14
C TYR A 74 11.36 -15.45 2.67
N LEU A 75 12.17 -14.52 3.08
CA LEU A 75 12.54 -14.20 4.45
C LEU A 75 12.23 -12.72 4.68
N SER A 76 11.14 -12.42 5.38
CA SER A 76 10.88 -11.07 5.86
C SER A 76 11.30 -10.98 7.33
N VAL A 77 12.34 -10.22 7.62
CA VAL A 77 12.68 -9.83 8.99
C VAL A 77 11.91 -8.54 9.30
N LEU A 78 10.65 -8.69 9.63
CA LEU A 78 9.81 -7.57 10.05
C LEU A 78 9.69 -7.55 11.58
N PRO A 79 9.66 -6.37 12.21
CA PRO A 79 9.29 -6.27 13.61
C PRO A 79 7.94 -6.93 13.88
N SER A 80 7.75 -7.47 15.09
CA SER A 80 6.56 -8.25 15.44
C SER A 80 5.23 -7.50 15.30
N ASN A 81 5.26 -6.18 15.18
CA ASN A 81 4.07 -5.33 15.01
C ASN A 81 3.62 -5.19 13.56
N TYR A 82 4.35 -5.72 12.57
CA TYR A 82 3.93 -5.63 11.18
C TYR A 82 3.17 -6.87 10.73
N PRO A 83 2.14 -6.72 9.87
CA PRO A 83 1.44 -7.86 9.28
C PRO A 83 2.36 -8.69 8.39
N ASP A 84 2.25 -10.02 8.48
CA ASP A 84 3.05 -10.93 7.66
C ASP A 84 2.70 -10.82 6.16
N SER A 85 1.47 -10.39 5.84
CA SER A 85 0.98 -10.18 4.48
C SER A 85 1.33 -8.82 3.88
N LEU A 86 2.09 -7.98 4.58
CA LEU A 86 2.40 -6.61 4.14
C LEU A 86 3.06 -6.56 2.76
N PHE A 87 3.87 -7.58 2.41
CA PHE A 87 4.53 -7.64 1.10
C PHE A 87 3.57 -7.88 -0.07
N LEU A 88 2.36 -8.42 0.19
CA LEU A 88 1.32 -8.64 -0.82
C LEU A 88 0.56 -7.36 -1.18
N ILE A 89 0.71 -6.30 -0.38
CA ILE A 89 0.04 -5.03 -0.62
C ILE A 89 0.72 -4.32 -1.78
N LEU A 90 -0.05 -4.02 -2.81
CA LEU A 90 0.34 -3.26 -3.98
C LEU A 90 -0.66 -2.10 -4.18
N PRO A 91 -0.22 -0.91 -4.55
CA PRO A 91 1.16 -0.45 -4.85
C PRO A 91 2.04 -0.23 -3.60
N VAL A 92 3.32 0.08 -3.83
CA VAL A 92 4.31 0.31 -2.73
C VAL A 92 3.93 1.48 -1.84
N SER A 93 3.28 2.52 -2.39
CA SER A 93 2.74 3.66 -1.63
C SER A 93 1.77 3.20 -0.54
N ASP A 94 0.82 2.33 -0.88
CA ASP A 94 -0.16 1.80 0.06
C ASP A 94 0.51 0.97 1.15
N ARG A 95 1.50 0.15 0.76
CA ARG A 95 2.30 -0.63 1.71
C ARG A 95 2.96 0.26 2.76
N GLN A 96 3.47 1.43 2.35
CA GLN A 96 4.08 2.38 3.28
C GLN A 96 3.06 2.99 4.25
N SER A 97 1.87 3.32 3.77
CA SER A 97 0.77 3.83 4.61
C SER A 97 0.31 2.78 5.60
N VAL A 98 0.00 1.56 5.15
CA VAL A 98 -0.41 0.44 6.01
C VAL A 98 0.66 0.10 7.04
N LYS A 99 1.94 0.13 6.66
CA LYS A 99 3.07 -0.06 7.58
C LYS A 99 3.07 0.97 8.71
N LYS A 100 2.85 2.23 8.41
CA LYS A 100 2.79 3.30 9.42
C LYS A 100 1.54 3.16 10.30
N TRP A 101 0.39 2.83 9.73
CA TRP A 101 -0.83 2.57 10.50
C TRP A 101 -0.65 1.41 11.49
N ALA A 102 -0.08 0.29 11.04
CA ALA A 102 0.20 -0.85 11.90
C ALA A 102 1.19 -0.51 13.03
N GLN A 103 2.19 0.33 12.74
CA GLN A 103 3.16 0.77 13.74
C GLN A 103 2.53 1.66 14.83
N VAL A 104 1.58 2.53 14.44
CA VAL A 104 0.93 3.48 15.36
C VAL A 104 -0.17 2.79 16.16
N SER A 105 -1.02 1.97 15.50
CA SER A 105 -2.15 1.29 16.13
C SER A 105 -1.75 0.09 16.99
N ASN A 106 -0.56 -0.49 16.73
CA ASN A 106 -0.12 -1.76 17.31
C ASN A 106 -1.10 -2.93 17.07
N GLN A 107 -2.00 -2.81 16.06
CA GLN A 107 -2.98 -3.82 15.67
C GLN A 107 -2.74 -4.24 14.22
N LYS A 108 -2.19 -5.45 14.03
CA LYS A 108 -1.85 -5.98 12.70
C LYS A 108 -3.09 -6.30 11.87
N GLU A 109 -4.00 -7.08 12.47
CA GLU A 109 -5.20 -7.59 11.78
C GLU A 109 -6.13 -6.45 11.42
N GLY A 110 -6.49 -5.59 12.37
CA GLY A 110 -7.37 -4.45 12.12
C GLY A 110 -6.84 -3.49 11.04
N THR A 111 -5.52 -3.35 10.92
CA THR A 111 -4.93 -2.51 9.86
C THR A 111 -5.07 -3.14 8.49
N ILE A 112 -4.95 -4.46 8.38
CA ILE A 112 -5.16 -5.19 7.14
C ILE A 112 -6.64 -5.21 6.76
N ASP A 113 -7.53 -5.38 7.72
CA ASP A 113 -8.98 -5.34 7.49
C ASP A 113 -9.41 -3.97 6.96
N LEU A 114 -8.95 -2.88 7.59
CA LEU A 114 -9.17 -1.52 7.09
C LEU A 114 -8.67 -1.36 5.64
N TYR A 115 -7.47 -1.87 5.32
CA TYR A 115 -6.95 -1.80 3.97
C TYR A 115 -7.84 -2.55 2.97
N HIS A 116 -8.31 -3.75 3.31
CA HIS A 116 -9.21 -4.53 2.46
C HIS A 116 -10.56 -3.87 2.28
N ASP A 117 -11.08 -3.21 3.31
CA ASP A 117 -12.35 -2.48 3.23
C ASP A 117 -12.21 -1.22 2.37
N LEU A 118 -11.08 -0.50 2.47
CA LEU A 118 -10.76 0.59 1.53
C LEU A 118 -10.67 0.09 0.08
N GLN A 119 -10.03 -1.04 -0.17
CA GLN A 119 -9.96 -1.64 -1.51
C GLN A 119 -11.35 -2.04 -2.05
N ARG A 120 -12.20 -2.62 -1.21
CA ARG A 120 -13.60 -2.93 -1.57
C ARG A 120 -14.39 -1.68 -1.89
N GLY A 121 -14.27 -0.66 -1.04
CA GLY A 121 -14.91 0.64 -1.26
C GLY A 121 -14.47 1.29 -2.57
N LEU A 122 -13.18 1.24 -2.89
CA LEU A 122 -12.65 1.76 -4.16
C LEU A 122 -13.24 1.00 -5.36
N GLY A 123 -13.27 -0.33 -5.30
CA GLY A 123 -13.84 -1.17 -6.36
C GLY A 123 -15.34 -0.96 -6.57
N TYR A 124 -16.07 -0.49 -5.55
CA TYR A 124 -17.48 -0.13 -5.65
C TYR A 124 -17.68 1.29 -6.18
N ALA A 125 -16.96 2.27 -5.61
CA ALA A 125 -17.23 3.69 -5.84
C ALA A 125 -16.72 4.18 -7.18
N CYS A 126 -15.48 3.84 -7.58
CA CYS A 126 -14.86 4.38 -8.78
C CYS A 126 -15.60 4.02 -10.09
N PRO A 127 -16.11 2.79 -10.30
CA PRO A 127 -16.92 2.50 -11.50
C PRO A 127 -18.24 3.26 -11.57
N LEU A 128 -18.73 3.80 -10.45
CA LEU A 128 -19.96 4.56 -10.34
C LEU A 128 -19.74 6.07 -10.28
N ALA A 129 -18.50 6.53 -10.30
CA ALA A 129 -18.12 7.93 -10.13
C ALA A 129 -18.79 8.83 -11.18
N ASP A 130 -18.82 8.41 -12.45
CA ASP A 130 -19.46 9.15 -13.54
C ASP A 130 -21.00 9.24 -13.39
N ALA A 131 -21.62 8.27 -12.69
CA ALA A 131 -23.05 8.17 -12.55
C ALA A 131 -23.59 8.84 -11.27
N SER A 132 -22.76 9.05 -10.26
CA SER A 132 -23.17 9.56 -8.95
C SER A 132 -22.09 10.43 -8.32
N PRO A 133 -22.38 11.70 -8.01
CA PRO A 133 -21.44 12.60 -7.34
C PRO A 133 -21.02 12.07 -5.96
N ALA A 134 -21.90 11.36 -5.25
CA ALA A 134 -21.57 10.73 -3.98
C ALA A 134 -20.57 9.58 -4.16
N ALA A 135 -20.67 8.81 -5.24
CA ALA A 135 -19.71 7.75 -5.56
C ALA A 135 -18.34 8.33 -5.96
N ASP A 136 -18.32 9.43 -6.73
CA ASP A 136 -17.11 10.15 -7.09
C ASP A 136 -16.38 10.67 -5.84
N GLN A 137 -17.11 11.34 -4.94
CA GLN A 137 -16.55 11.81 -3.66
C GLN A 137 -16.01 10.66 -2.82
N LEU A 138 -16.68 9.52 -2.77
CA LEU A 138 -16.20 8.34 -2.04
C LEU A 138 -14.94 7.76 -2.69
N CYS A 139 -14.89 7.67 -4.02
CA CYS A 139 -13.71 7.19 -4.76
C CYS A 139 -12.49 8.09 -4.50
N GLN A 140 -12.66 9.41 -4.59
CA GLN A 140 -11.59 10.39 -4.31
C GLN A 140 -11.13 10.31 -2.85
N MET A 141 -12.06 10.25 -1.90
CA MET A 141 -11.75 10.11 -0.48
C MET A 141 -10.93 8.85 -0.21
N ILE A 142 -11.35 7.68 -0.71
CA ILE A 142 -10.63 6.43 -0.48
C ILE A 142 -9.25 6.48 -1.11
N SER A 143 -9.12 7.08 -2.29
CA SER A 143 -7.81 7.28 -2.93
C SER A 143 -6.89 8.15 -2.08
N GLU A 144 -7.39 9.23 -1.52
CA GLU A 144 -6.64 10.11 -0.59
C GLU A 144 -6.21 9.35 0.67
N LEU A 145 -7.11 8.56 1.26
CA LEU A 145 -6.84 7.76 2.47
C LEU A 145 -5.69 6.79 2.27
N LEU A 146 -5.67 6.08 1.15
CA LEU A 146 -4.64 5.09 0.85
C LEU A 146 -3.24 5.70 0.70
N HIS A 147 -3.15 6.99 0.34
CA HIS A 147 -1.89 7.72 0.26
C HIS A 147 -1.53 8.46 1.56
N THR A 148 -2.44 8.51 2.53
CA THR A 148 -2.24 9.23 3.79
C THR A 148 -1.57 8.32 4.82
N PRO A 149 -0.32 8.58 5.21
CA PRO A 149 0.41 7.70 6.13
C PRO A 149 0.05 7.90 7.62
N ASP A 150 -0.62 8.99 7.96
CA ASP A 150 -0.98 9.33 9.33
C ASP A 150 -2.40 8.88 9.66
N LEU A 151 -2.53 7.97 10.63
CA LEU A 151 -3.80 7.37 11.04
C LEU A 151 -4.82 8.40 11.59
N PHE A 152 -4.35 9.46 12.24
CA PHE A 152 -5.23 10.50 12.73
C PHE A 152 -5.77 11.38 11.61
N SER A 153 -4.94 11.70 10.62
CA SER A 153 -5.39 12.39 9.40
C SER A 153 -6.42 11.56 8.63
N VAL A 154 -6.23 10.23 8.55
CA VAL A 154 -7.21 9.30 7.96
C VAL A 154 -8.57 9.45 8.66
N HIS A 155 -8.61 9.45 9.99
CA HIS A 155 -9.85 9.62 10.76
C HIS A 155 -10.53 10.97 10.46
N HIS A 156 -9.77 12.06 10.42
CA HIS A 156 -10.32 13.37 10.07
C HIS A 156 -10.89 13.48 8.68
N ILE A 157 -10.24 12.84 7.70
CA ILE A 157 -10.71 12.78 6.31
C ILE A 157 -12.06 12.05 6.26
N ILE A 158 -12.17 10.88 6.90
CA ILE A 158 -13.43 10.11 6.94
C ILE A 158 -14.55 10.94 7.56
N LEU A 159 -14.34 11.55 8.70
CA LEU A 159 -15.36 12.37 9.37
C LEU A 159 -15.83 13.53 8.49
N ARG A 160 -14.91 14.21 7.80
CA ARG A 160 -15.23 15.31 6.88
C ARG A 160 -16.12 14.81 5.75
N HIS A 161 -15.73 13.76 5.06
CA HIS A 161 -16.47 13.24 3.91
C HIS A 161 -17.78 12.56 4.31
N HIS A 162 -17.83 11.89 5.46
CA HIS A 162 -19.07 11.34 5.99
C HIS A 162 -20.15 12.42 6.13
N SER A 163 -19.79 13.60 6.66
CA SER A 163 -20.73 14.71 6.81
C SER A 163 -21.18 15.32 5.48
N LEU A 164 -20.38 15.23 4.42
CA LEU A 164 -20.71 15.72 3.08
C LEU A 164 -21.59 14.73 2.35
N ILE A 165 -21.19 13.46 2.30
CA ILE A 165 -21.90 12.41 1.58
C ILE A 165 -23.26 12.10 2.24
N ALA A 166 -23.34 12.12 3.58
CA ALA A 166 -24.62 11.92 4.27
C ALA A 166 -25.67 13.01 4.01
N LYS A 167 -25.25 14.20 3.58
CA LYS A 167 -26.14 15.30 3.18
C LYS A 167 -26.51 15.25 1.70
N ASP A 168 -25.83 14.43 0.92
CA ASP A 168 -26.10 14.31 -0.51
C ASP A 168 -27.38 13.48 -0.74
N SER A 169 -28.35 14.07 -1.44
CA SER A 169 -29.60 13.40 -1.81
C SER A 169 -29.43 12.22 -2.77
N PHE A 170 -28.25 12.09 -3.39
CA PHE A 170 -27.88 10.98 -4.29
C PHE A 170 -27.07 9.88 -3.61
N ALA A 171 -26.82 9.99 -2.30
CA ALA A 171 -26.10 8.94 -1.57
C ALA A 171 -26.95 7.66 -1.51
N THR A 172 -26.39 6.58 -2.04
CA THR A 172 -27.06 5.27 -1.99
C THR A 172 -26.86 4.63 -0.61
N PRO A 173 -27.78 3.73 -0.17
CA PRO A 173 -27.59 3.00 1.08
C PRO A 173 -26.28 2.22 1.14
N ALA A 174 -25.80 1.73 -0.02
CA ALA A 174 -24.53 1.03 -0.12
C ALA A 174 -23.33 1.96 0.13
N THR A 175 -23.36 3.19 -0.41
CA THR A 175 -22.34 4.21 -0.18
C THR A 175 -22.23 4.56 1.32
N LEU A 176 -23.37 4.75 1.97
CA LEU A 176 -23.42 5.03 3.41
C LEU A 176 -22.92 3.85 4.24
N ALA A 177 -23.31 2.62 3.90
CA ALA A 177 -22.85 1.43 4.61
C ALA A 177 -21.32 1.24 4.53
N ILE A 178 -20.70 1.54 3.38
CA ILE A 178 -19.25 1.52 3.24
C ILE A 178 -18.60 2.57 4.16
N LEU A 179 -19.12 3.80 4.16
CA LEU A 179 -18.61 4.86 5.01
C LEU A 179 -18.72 4.54 6.49
N ASP A 180 -19.85 3.98 6.93
CA ASP A 180 -20.05 3.58 8.32
C ASP A 180 -19.09 2.47 8.73
N THR A 181 -18.82 1.50 7.85
CA THR A 181 -17.84 0.44 8.08
C THR A 181 -16.44 1.02 8.24
N LEU A 182 -16.01 1.87 7.29
CA LEU A 182 -14.70 2.52 7.33
C LEU A 182 -14.53 3.40 8.58
N ASN A 183 -15.56 4.15 8.96
CA ASN A 183 -15.52 4.98 10.16
C ASN A 183 -15.38 4.15 11.43
N LYS A 184 -16.09 3.02 11.52
CA LYS A 184 -16.00 2.09 12.65
C LYS A 184 -14.60 1.47 12.77
N ASP A 185 -14.03 1.02 11.65
CA ASP A 185 -12.72 0.35 11.65
C ASP A 185 -11.60 1.32 12.04
N ILE A 186 -11.63 2.54 11.50
CA ILE A 186 -10.63 3.55 11.85
C ILE A 186 -10.77 4.01 13.31
N GLU A 187 -11.99 4.14 13.82
CA GLU A 187 -12.22 4.49 15.23
C GLU A 187 -11.65 3.42 16.17
N LEU A 188 -11.82 2.16 15.86
CA LEU A 188 -11.23 1.05 16.61
C LEU A 188 -9.69 1.11 16.61
N LEU A 189 -9.09 1.39 15.45
CA LEU A 189 -7.65 1.53 15.33
C LEU A 189 -7.12 2.75 16.08
N VAL A 190 -7.78 3.88 16.01
CA VAL A 190 -7.38 5.11 16.74
C VAL A 190 -7.50 4.93 18.24
N ARG A 191 -8.57 4.31 18.73
CA ARG A 191 -8.73 3.98 20.16
C ARG A 191 -7.61 3.07 20.67
N SER A 192 -7.13 2.15 19.85
CA SER A 192 -6.03 1.25 20.23
C SER A 192 -4.69 1.96 20.42
N THR A 193 -4.52 3.16 19.87
CA THR A 193 -3.28 3.97 20.07
C THR A 193 -3.14 4.52 21.50
N GLY A 194 -4.18 4.43 22.32
CA GLY A 194 -4.21 5.01 23.69
C GLY A 194 -4.25 6.54 23.72
N LYS A 195 -4.40 7.20 22.57
CA LYS A 195 -4.62 8.65 22.50
C LYS A 195 -6.12 8.90 22.46
N SER A 196 -6.64 9.71 23.41
CA SER A 196 -8.02 10.22 23.33
C SER A 196 -8.15 11.16 22.13
N ILE A 197 -9.22 10.97 21.39
CA ILE A 197 -9.62 11.82 20.27
C ILE A 197 -10.17 13.13 20.80
#